data_ab5a4bc4e373942fbc0ab1527ee81a62
#
_entry.id   ab5a4bc4e373942fbc0ab1527ee81a62
#
_cell.length_a   1.000
_cell.length_b   1.000
_cell.length_c   1.000
_cell.angle_alpha   90.00
_cell.angle_beta   90.00
_cell.angle_gamma   90.00
#
_symmetry.space_group_name_H-M   'P 1'
#
loop_
_entity.id
_entity.type
_entity.pdbx_description
1 polymer ?
#
loop_
_entity_poly.entity_id
_entity_poly.type
_entity_poly.pdbx_seq_one_letter_code
_entity_poly.pdbx_strand_id
1 'polypeptide(L)'
;MNLLAKLGMGERTRRNFVAILLVAAGGSIIYGLPYFHYDYYEAYAQAYHLTNTQIGVFGSIFGVFGMISYLFGGYLADRVSIRLLLSLSLIGTGLGGFIHLLPLNFPELVALYSFWGFTSLFAFWPCCVKAVRVLSSPEDKGKSFGWFEGARGVASAIMTPLAVIAFRFGMNADGKHDIAGMRQVIVFYSVITVFSGLLVLWKMRDDGSKIDKSEQVTFKDIGTVLRMPAIWIIGLVTFCNYVFTLSVYYFTPLSLIHISEPTRP
;
A
#
# COMPACT_ATOMS: atom_id res chain seq x y z
N MET A 1 -10.54 -24.37 -23.41
CA MET A 1 -11.11 -24.57 -22.06
C MET A 1 -10.21 -23.87 -21.07
N ASN A 2 -10.69 -22.80 -20.42
CA ASN A 2 -9.89 -21.86 -19.63
C ASN A 2 -9.20 -22.55 -18.44
N LEU A 3 -7.89 -22.30 -18.23
CA LEU A 3 -7.11 -22.82 -17.09
C LEU A 3 -7.83 -22.58 -15.75
N LEU A 4 -8.44 -21.41 -15.59
CA LEU A 4 -9.20 -21.01 -14.40
C LEU A 4 -10.43 -21.90 -14.15
N ALA A 5 -11.05 -22.46 -15.22
CA ALA A 5 -12.13 -23.43 -15.08
C ALA A 5 -11.62 -24.78 -14.57
N LYS A 6 -10.42 -25.20 -14.97
CA LYS A 6 -9.76 -26.42 -14.46
C LYS A 6 -9.39 -26.29 -12.98
N LEU A 7 -9.15 -25.06 -12.49
CA LEU A 7 -8.90 -24.76 -11.07
C LEU A 7 -10.20 -24.69 -10.24
N GLY A 8 -11.35 -25.04 -10.82
CA GLY A 8 -12.64 -25.05 -10.12
C GLY A 8 -13.11 -23.66 -9.67
N MET A 9 -12.77 -22.60 -10.42
CA MET A 9 -13.24 -21.25 -10.11
C MET A 9 -14.63 -20.99 -10.68
N GLY A 10 -15.50 -20.41 -9.88
CA GLY A 10 -16.83 -19.97 -10.26
C GLY A 10 -16.81 -18.90 -11.36
N GLU A 11 -17.91 -18.77 -12.07
CA GLU A 11 -18.01 -17.91 -13.26
C GLU A 11 -17.70 -16.44 -12.95
N ARG A 12 -18.21 -15.90 -11.85
CA ARG A 12 -17.97 -14.52 -11.44
C ARG A 12 -16.49 -14.26 -11.16
N THR A 13 -15.80 -15.14 -10.45
CA THR A 13 -14.36 -15.06 -10.18
C THR A 13 -13.57 -15.07 -11.48
N ARG A 14 -13.88 -15.99 -12.41
CA ARG A 14 -13.21 -16.07 -13.72
C ARG A 14 -13.37 -14.80 -14.55
N ARG A 15 -14.58 -14.24 -14.60
CA ARG A 15 -14.89 -13.03 -15.34
C ARG A 15 -14.10 -11.82 -14.79
N ASN A 16 -13.93 -11.74 -13.48
CA ASN A 16 -13.30 -10.64 -12.80
C ASN A 16 -11.84 -10.88 -12.40
N PHE A 17 -11.25 -12.02 -12.81
CA PHE A 17 -9.92 -12.42 -12.36
C PHE A 17 -8.84 -11.37 -12.63
N VAL A 18 -8.86 -10.77 -13.83
CA VAL A 18 -7.92 -9.69 -14.19
C VAL A 18 -8.10 -8.48 -13.27
N ALA A 19 -9.34 -8.13 -12.91
CA ALA A 19 -9.59 -7.02 -11.99
C ALA A 19 -9.03 -7.33 -10.59
N ILE A 20 -9.17 -8.58 -10.11
CA ILE A 20 -8.58 -9.01 -8.82
C ILE A 20 -7.05 -8.87 -8.87
N LEU A 21 -6.40 -9.29 -9.96
CA LEU A 21 -4.95 -9.16 -10.12
C LEU A 21 -4.49 -7.70 -10.21
N LEU A 22 -5.26 -6.83 -10.89
CA LEU A 22 -4.95 -5.40 -10.96
C LEU A 22 -5.07 -4.72 -9.60
N VAL A 23 -6.12 -5.06 -8.82
CA VAL A 23 -6.27 -4.55 -7.45
C VAL A 23 -5.13 -5.06 -6.57
N ALA A 24 -4.70 -6.31 -6.73
CA ALA A 24 -3.56 -6.88 -6.02
C ALA A 24 -2.25 -6.15 -6.35
N ALA A 25 -1.97 -5.93 -7.64
CA ALA A 25 -0.79 -5.19 -8.08
C ALA A 25 -0.80 -3.75 -7.53
N GLY A 26 -1.94 -3.05 -7.64
CA GLY A 26 -2.13 -1.73 -7.04
C GLY A 26 -1.88 -1.74 -5.53
N GLY A 27 -2.34 -2.79 -4.83
CA GLY A 27 -2.16 -2.99 -3.40
C GLY A 27 -0.71 -3.26 -2.95
N SER A 28 0.16 -3.64 -3.87
CA SER A 28 1.61 -3.71 -3.63
C SER A 28 2.29 -2.37 -3.97
N ILE A 29 1.98 -1.83 -5.14
CA ILE A 29 2.64 -0.66 -5.72
C ILE A 29 2.37 0.61 -4.89
N ILE A 30 1.16 0.77 -4.34
CA ILE A 30 0.75 1.99 -3.62
C ILE A 30 1.65 2.32 -2.43
N TYR A 31 2.25 1.31 -1.81
CA TYR A 31 3.15 1.47 -0.67
C TYR A 31 4.59 1.81 -1.05
N GLY A 32 4.96 1.69 -2.32
CA GLY A 32 6.30 2.03 -2.79
C GLY A 32 6.70 3.47 -2.48
N LEU A 33 5.76 4.44 -2.60
CA LEU A 33 6.05 5.85 -2.27
C LEU A 33 6.10 6.13 -0.76
N PRO A 34 5.12 5.72 0.07
CA PRO A 34 5.18 5.98 1.50
C PRO A 34 6.35 5.31 2.22
N TYR A 35 6.82 4.16 1.73
CA TYR A 35 7.85 3.38 2.43
C TYR A 35 9.25 3.48 1.83
N PHE A 36 9.43 4.07 0.64
CA PHE A 36 10.74 4.09 -0.04
C PHE A 36 11.87 4.72 0.80
N HIS A 37 11.55 5.64 1.71
CA HIS A 37 12.53 6.28 2.59
C HIS A 37 13.20 5.33 3.57
N TYR A 38 12.64 4.15 3.81
CA TYR A 38 13.31 3.11 4.58
C TYR A 38 14.35 2.35 3.76
N ASP A 39 14.10 2.17 2.46
CA ASP A 39 15.01 1.49 1.54
C ASP A 39 16.19 2.40 1.13
N TYR A 40 15.97 3.72 1.11
CA TYR A 40 16.94 4.74 0.71
C TYR A 40 17.23 5.73 1.85
N TYR A 41 17.34 5.22 3.07
CA TYR A 41 17.33 6.00 4.31
C TYR A 41 18.38 7.12 4.35
N GLU A 42 19.64 6.81 4.06
CA GLU A 42 20.75 7.79 4.08
C GLU A 42 20.58 8.88 3.03
N ALA A 43 20.28 8.49 1.80
CA ALA A 43 20.04 9.43 0.70
C ALA A 43 18.85 10.36 1.04
N TYR A 44 17.81 9.82 1.67
CA TYR A 44 16.65 10.57 2.09
C TYR A 44 16.95 11.56 3.21
N ALA A 45 17.64 11.12 4.25
CA ALA A 45 18.06 11.96 5.37
C ALA A 45 18.94 13.12 4.89
N GLN A 46 19.88 12.85 3.99
CA GLN A 46 20.77 13.86 3.41
C GLN A 46 20.02 14.84 2.48
N ALA A 47 19.14 14.34 1.62
CA ALA A 47 18.42 15.15 0.64
C ALA A 47 17.52 16.23 1.27
N TYR A 48 16.91 15.90 2.40
CA TYR A 48 15.96 16.77 3.12
C TYR A 48 16.50 17.30 4.45
N HIS A 49 17.78 17.05 4.77
CA HIS A 49 18.42 17.45 6.03
C HIS A 49 17.64 17.00 7.28
N LEU A 50 17.16 15.77 7.28
CA LEU A 50 16.31 15.21 8.32
C LEU A 50 17.12 14.47 9.39
N THR A 51 16.67 14.61 10.62
CA THR A 51 17.13 13.77 11.73
C THR A 51 16.39 12.42 11.75
N ASN A 52 16.99 11.41 12.39
CA ASN A 52 16.36 10.09 12.56
C ASN A 52 14.98 10.21 13.24
N THR A 53 14.83 11.12 14.22
CA THR A 53 13.56 11.37 14.89
C THR A 53 12.51 11.91 13.92
N GLN A 54 12.89 12.83 13.03
CA GLN A 54 11.97 13.40 12.03
C GLN A 54 11.51 12.33 11.02
N ILE A 55 12.38 11.44 10.59
CA ILE A 55 12.01 10.32 9.72
C ILE A 55 11.06 9.36 10.46
N GLY A 56 11.31 9.09 11.74
CA GLY A 56 10.41 8.28 12.58
C GLY A 56 9.00 8.85 12.74
N VAL A 57 8.84 10.18 12.65
CA VAL A 57 7.52 10.84 12.69
C VAL A 57 6.66 10.40 11.49
N PHE A 58 7.23 10.16 10.31
CA PHE A 58 6.47 9.73 9.14
C PHE A 58 5.79 8.37 9.37
N GLY A 59 6.51 7.41 9.97
CA GLY A 59 5.94 6.12 10.37
C GLY A 59 4.83 6.26 11.41
N SER A 60 4.99 7.18 12.37
CA SER A 60 3.98 7.47 13.39
C SER A 60 2.70 8.04 12.78
N ILE A 61 2.82 8.95 11.82
CA ILE A 61 1.70 9.53 11.06
C ILE A 61 0.95 8.41 10.34
N PHE A 62 1.68 7.53 9.66
CA PHE A 62 1.10 6.37 8.98
C PHE A 62 0.33 5.47 9.95
N GLY A 63 0.89 5.22 11.14
CA GLY A 63 0.22 4.44 12.19
C GLY A 63 -1.10 5.06 12.64
N VAL A 64 -1.15 6.36 12.83
CA VAL A 64 -2.38 7.10 13.19
C VAL A 64 -3.44 6.97 12.10
N PHE A 65 -3.08 7.20 10.83
CA PHE A 65 -4.01 7.03 9.71
C PHE A 65 -4.45 5.57 9.54
N GLY A 66 -3.56 4.60 9.79
CA GLY A 66 -3.89 3.17 9.79
C GLY A 66 -4.97 2.86 10.84
N MET A 67 -4.80 3.34 12.06
CA MET A 67 -5.78 3.14 13.14
C MET A 67 -7.15 3.74 12.79
N ILE A 68 -7.19 4.97 12.27
CA ILE A 68 -8.42 5.62 11.83
C ILE A 68 -9.07 4.84 10.67
N SER A 69 -8.27 4.34 9.73
CA SER A 69 -8.72 3.53 8.60
C SER A 69 -9.46 2.26 9.03
N TYR A 70 -8.93 1.53 9.99
CA TYR A 70 -9.57 0.31 10.49
C TYR A 70 -10.91 0.58 11.17
N LEU A 71 -11.10 1.75 11.76
CA LEU A 71 -12.37 2.14 12.40
C LEU A 71 -13.41 2.62 11.39
N PHE A 72 -13.02 3.44 10.43
CA PHE A 72 -13.95 4.18 9.57
C PHE A 72 -13.89 3.81 8.08
N GLY A 73 -12.83 3.15 7.64
CA GLY A 73 -12.61 2.85 6.22
C GLY A 73 -13.67 1.92 5.63
N GLY A 74 -14.17 0.95 6.41
CA GLY A 74 -15.28 0.09 6.01
C GLY A 74 -16.56 0.89 5.72
N TYR A 75 -16.87 1.86 6.57
CA TYR A 75 -18.01 2.76 6.40
C TYR A 75 -17.92 3.56 5.09
N LEU A 76 -16.74 4.08 4.76
CA LEU A 76 -16.51 4.80 3.49
C LEU A 76 -16.63 3.85 2.29
N ALA A 77 -16.01 2.67 2.38
CA ALA A 77 -16.05 1.67 1.32
C ALA A 77 -17.47 1.21 0.98
N ASP A 78 -18.42 1.24 1.92
CA ASP A 78 -19.80 0.82 1.71
C ASP A 78 -20.66 1.87 1.01
N ARG A 79 -20.25 3.14 1.04
CA ARG A 79 -21.04 4.27 0.52
C ARG A 79 -20.55 4.81 -0.80
N VAL A 80 -19.30 4.60 -1.12
CA VAL A 80 -18.66 5.09 -2.34
C VAL A 80 -18.30 3.93 -3.25
N SER A 81 -18.30 4.17 -4.56
CA SER A 81 -17.87 3.19 -5.55
C SER A 81 -16.45 2.71 -5.27
N ILE A 82 -16.29 1.39 -5.13
CA ILE A 82 -15.00 0.74 -4.90
C ILE A 82 -14.00 1.11 -6.00
N ARG A 83 -14.48 1.10 -7.26
CA ARG A 83 -13.68 1.48 -8.42
C ARG A 83 -13.12 2.89 -8.30
N LEU A 84 -13.96 3.86 -7.93
CA LEU A 84 -13.53 5.26 -7.77
C LEU A 84 -12.55 5.41 -6.61
N LEU A 85 -12.83 4.83 -5.45
CA LEU A 85 -11.95 4.94 -4.29
C LEU A 85 -10.58 4.32 -4.55
N LEU A 86 -10.53 3.11 -5.13
CA LEU A 86 -9.26 2.47 -5.48
C LEU A 86 -8.47 3.31 -6.49
N SER A 87 -9.13 3.80 -7.53
CA SER A 87 -8.47 4.59 -8.58
C SER A 87 -8.00 5.94 -8.07
N LEU A 88 -8.83 6.67 -7.34
CA LEU A 88 -8.47 7.97 -6.77
C LEU A 88 -7.36 7.85 -5.72
N SER A 89 -7.37 6.79 -4.92
CA SER A 89 -6.31 6.50 -3.95
C SER A 89 -4.97 6.28 -4.64
N LEU A 90 -4.93 5.44 -5.68
CA LEU A 90 -3.71 5.19 -6.46
C LEU A 90 -3.24 6.45 -7.18
N ILE A 91 -4.13 7.15 -7.88
CA ILE A 91 -3.78 8.38 -8.61
C ILE A 91 -3.30 9.45 -7.62
N GLY A 92 -4.04 9.67 -6.52
CA GLY A 92 -3.67 10.65 -5.50
C GLY A 92 -2.31 10.34 -4.86
N THR A 93 -2.07 9.08 -4.47
CA THR A 93 -0.77 8.66 -3.92
C THR A 93 0.36 8.88 -4.92
N GLY A 94 0.17 8.50 -6.18
CA GLY A 94 1.17 8.70 -7.23
C GLY A 94 1.43 10.17 -7.55
N LEU A 95 0.40 11.02 -7.57
CA LEU A 95 0.55 12.47 -7.74
C LEU A 95 1.31 13.09 -6.56
N GLY A 96 1.08 12.61 -5.33
CA GLY A 96 1.88 12.98 -4.17
C GLY A 96 3.37 12.73 -4.34
N GLY A 97 3.75 11.67 -5.07
CA GLY A 97 5.14 11.40 -5.41
C GLY A 97 5.78 12.46 -6.30
N PHE A 98 5.03 13.06 -7.23
CA PHE A 98 5.54 14.19 -8.02
C PHE A 98 5.71 15.46 -7.16
N ILE A 99 4.82 15.69 -6.19
CA ILE A 99 4.98 16.77 -5.20
C ILE A 99 6.24 16.54 -4.37
N HIS A 100 6.55 15.29 -4.03
CA HIS A 100 7.74 14.92 -3.29
C HIS A 100 9.07 15.26 -4.00
N LEU A 101 9.05 15.45 -5.32
CA LEU A 101 10.25 15.89 -6.06
C LEU A 101 10.60 17.38 -5.84
N LEU A 102 9.70 18.16 -5.27
CA LEU A 102 9.94 19.56 -4.91
C LEU A 102 10.87 19.64 -3.68
N PRO A 103 11.55 20.77 -3.47
CA PRO A 103 12.38 20.99 -2.28
C PRO A 103 11.49 21.25 -1.07
N LEU A 104 10.94 20.17 -0.49
CA LEU A 104 10.02 20.25 0.65
C LEU A 104 10.78 20.38 1.97
N ASN A 105 10.24 21.18 2.87
CA ASN A 105 10.69 21.25 4.27
C ASN A 105 9.97 20.18 5.13
N PHE A 106 10.41 19.99 6.39
CA PHE A 106 9.86 18.98 7.28
C PHE A 106 8.34 19.07 7.49
N PRO A 107 7.71 20.24 7.77
CA PRO A 107 6.26 20.36 7.86
C PRO A 107 5.52 19.98 6.58
N GLU A 108 6.07 20.31 5.42
CA GLU A 108 5.49 19.95 4.11
C GLU A 108 5.57 18.44 3.86
N LEU A 109 6.66 17.81 4.25
CA LEU A 109 6.80 16.36 4.24
C LEU A 109 5.78 15.71 5.19
N VAL A 110 5.59 16.23 6.41
CA VAL A 110 4.55 15.76 7.33
C VAL A 110 3.16 15.82 6.70
N ALA A 111 2.84 16.92 6.02
CA ALA A 111 1.58 17.07 5.30
C ALA A 111 1.44 16.04 4.17
N LEU A 112 2.50 15.80 3.40
CA LEU A 112 2.53 14.81 2.32
C LEU A 112 2.35 13.38 2.86
N TYR A 113 3.04 13.02 3.95
CA TYR A 113 2.87 11.70 4.57
C TYR A 113 1.49 11.51 5.20
N SER A 114 0.89 12.58 5.73
CA SER A 114 -0.50 12.60 6.17
C SER A 114 -1.46 12.33 4.99
N PHE A 115 -1.22 13.00 3.87
CA PHE A 115 -1.98 12.78 2.63
C PHE A 115 -1.83 11.34 2.12
N TRP A 116 -0.62 10.78 2.12
CA TRP A 116 -0.40 9.38 1.75
C TRP A 116 -1.05 8.41 2.73
N GLY A 117 -1.02 8.70 4.04
CA GLY A 117 -1.75 7.91 5.04
C GLY A 117 -3.25 7.86 4.74
N PHE A 118 -3.84 9.00 4.37
CA PHE A 118 -5.24 9.07 3.96
C PHE A 118 -5.51 8.28 2.67
N THR A 119 -4.73 8.51 1.61
CA THR A 119 -4.99 7.88 0.31
C THR A 119 -4.70 6.39 0.32
N SER A 120 -3.59 5.94 0.90
CA SER A 120 -3.16 4.54 0.83
C SER A 120 -3.77 3.64 1.90
N LEU A 121 -4.00 4.15 3.12
CA LEU A 121 -4.53 3.35 4.22
C LEU A 121 -6.04 3.55 4.39
N PHE A 122 -6.50 4.80 4.54
CA PHE A 122 -7.88 5.07 4.88
C PHE A 122 -8.85 4.73 3.75
N ALA A 123 -8.55 5.16 2.52
CA ALA A 123 -9.44 4.96 1.39
C ALA A 123 -9.18 3.65 0.64
N PHE A 124 -7.91 3.28 0.45
CA PHE A 124 -7.52 2.19 -0.44
C PHE A 124 -7.72 0.80 0.17
N TRP A 125 -7.16 0.55 1.35
CA TRP A 125 -7.10 -0.81 1.92
C TRP A 125 -8.48 -1.46 2.18
N PRO A 126 -9.43 -0.77 2.82
CA PRO A 126 -10.78 -1.32 2.99
C PRO A 126 -11.46 -1.65 1.67
N CYS A 127 -11.22 -0.83 0.63
CA CYS A 127 -11.74 -1.07 -0.71
C CYS A 127 -11.09 -2.26 -1.41
N CYS A 128 -9.81 -2.54 -1.18
CA CYS A 128 -9.16 -3.76 -1.68
C CYS A 128 -9.84 -5.02 -1.15
N VAL A 129 -10.00 -5.10 0.16
CA VAL A 129 -10.65 -6.26 0.81
C VAL A 129 -12.08 -6.43 0.29
N LYS A 130 -12.83 -5.34 0.19
CA LYS A 130 -14.19 -5.35 -0.35
C LYS A 130 -14.21 -5.75 -1.83
N ALA A 131 -13.29 -5.22 -2.66
CA ALA A 131 -13.20 -5.55 -4.07
C ALA A 131 -13.02 -7.05 -4.30
N VAL A 132 -12.08 -7.69 -3.59
CA VAL A 132 -11.86 -9.13 -3.68
C VAL A 132 -13.14 -9.90 -3.35
N ARG A 133 -13.86 -9.51 -2.29
CA ARG A 133 -15.12 -10.15 -1.88
C ARG A 133 -16.23 -9.99 -2.91
N VAL A 134 -16.38 -8.81 -3.50
CA VAL A 134 -17.44 -8.48 -4.47
C VAL A 134 -17.15 -9.07 -5.85
N LEU A 135 -15.89 -9.10 -6.27
CA LEU A 135 -15.48 -9.63 -7.57
C LEU A 135 -15.46 -11.18 -7.61
N SER A 136 -15.49 -11.83 -6.47
CA SER A 136 -15.42 -13.29 -6.35
C SER A 136 -16.80 -13.94 -6.25
N SER A 137 -16.88 -15.19 -6.70
CA SER A 137 -18.02 -16.07 -6.40
C SER A 137 -18.05 -16.41 -4.90
N PRO A 138 -19.23 -16.63 -4.29
CA PRO A 138 -19.34 -16.91 -2.85
C PRO A 138 -18.48 -18.10 -2.39
N GLU A 139 -18.37 -19.14 -3.20
CA GLU A 139 -17.61 -20.37 -2.97
C GLU A 139 -16.09 -20.18 -3.10
N ASP A 140 -15.65 -19.14 -3.83
CA ASP A 140 -14.24 -18.91 -4.16
C ASP A 140 -13.56 -17.83 -3.30
N LYS A 141 -14.24 -17.25 -2.33
CA LYS A 141 -13.71 -16.12 -1.56
C LYS A 141 -12.32 -16.40 -0.99
N GLY A 142 -12.12 -17.55 -0.36
CA GLY A 142 -10.81 -17.94 0.18
C GLY A 142 -9.73 -18.07 -0.89
N LYS A 143 -10.05 -18.72 -2.02
CA LYS A 143 -9.14 -18.87 -3.17
C LYS A 143 -8.79 -17.50 -3.76
N SER A 144 -9.77 -16.60 -3.86
CA SER A 144 -9.58 -15.26 -4.43
C SER A 144 -8.68 -14.39 -3.55
N PHE A 145 -8.78 -14.50 -2.22
CA PHE A 145 -7.83 -13.86 -1.31
C PHE A 145 -6.43 -14.47 -1.43
N GLY A 146 -6.31 -15.77 -1.60
CA GLY A 146 -5.02 -16.42 -1.90
C GLY A 146 -4.39 -15.91 -3.19
N TRP A 147 -5.16 -15.77 -4.26
CA TRP A 147 -4.69 -15.18 -5.52
C TRP A 147 -4.34 -13.70 -5.38
N PHE A 148 -5.12 -12.94 -4.63
CA PHE A 148 -4.86 -11.53 -4.33
C PHE A 148 -3.52 -11.36 -3.60
N GLU A 149 -3.29 -12.09 -2.51
CA GLU A 149 -2.04 -12.00 -1.75
C GLU A 149 -0.84 -12.56 -2.55
N GLY A 150 -1.02 -13.67 -3.26
CA GLY A 150 0.02 -14.20 -4.15
C GLY A 150 0.40 -13.21 -5.25
N ALA A 151 -0.56 -12.56 -5.89
CA ALA A 151 -0.32 -11.54 -6.91
C ALA A 151 0.34 -10.28 -6.33
N ARG A 152 0.02 -9.88 -5.09
CA ARG A 152 0.73 -8.82 -4.38
C ARG A 152 2.21 -9.16 -4.17
N GLY A 153 2.48 -10.39 -3.72
CA GLY A 153 3.86 -10.87 -3.56
C GLY A 153 4.65 -10.87 -4.86
N VAL A 154 4.05 -11.35 -5.95
CA VAL A 154 4.66 -11.32 -7.29
C VAL A 154 4.89 -9.89 -7.75
N ALA A 155 3.92 -8.99 -7.58
CA ALA A 155 4.07 -7.58 -7.94
C ALA A 155 5.22 -6.94 -7.16
N SER A 156 5.33 -7.18 -5.85
CA SER A 156 6.45 -6.69 -5.04
C SER A 156 7.79 -7.23 -5.53
N ALA A 157 7.88 -8.55 -5.80
CA ALA A 157 9.09 -9.19 -6.31
C ALA A 157 9.55 -8.64 -7.67
N ILE A 158 8.62 -8.13 -8.49
CA ILE A 158 8.94 -7.47 -9.76
C ILE A 158 9.30 -5.99 -9.54
N MET A 159 8.55 -5.28 -8.70
CA MET A 159 8.74 -3.84 -8.52
C MET A 159 10.05 -3.50 -7.81
N THR A 160 10.48 -4.31 -6.84
CA THR A 160 11.74 -4.06 -6.11
C THR A 160 12.98 -4.03 -7.02
N PRO A 161 13.26 -5.02 -7.88
CA PRO A 161 14.39 -4.91 -8.80
C PRO A 161 14.24 -3.80 -9.84
N LEU A 162 13.02 -3.49 -10.29
CA LEU A 162 12.78 -2.36 -11.19
C LEU A 162 13.08 -1.02 -10.51
N ALA A 163 12.75 -0.87 -9.23
CA ALA A 163 13.12 0.31 -8.44
C ALA A 163 14.65 0.44 -8.30
N VAL A 164 15.37 -0.68 -8.10
CA VAL A 164 16.85 -0.69 -8.10
C VAL A 164 17.42 -0.28 -9.46
N ILE A 165 16.83 -0.74 -10.55
CA ILE A 165 17.22 -0.31 -11.90
C ILE A 165 16.95 1.19 -12.07
N ALA A 166 15.79 1.70 -11.67
CA ALA A 166 15.48 3.12 -11.69
C ALA A 166 16.49 3.94 -10.89
N PHE A 167 16.87 3.46 -9.70
CA PHE A 167 17.91 4.09 -8.89
C PHE A 167 19.24 4.21 -9.63
N ARG A 168 19.68 3.13 -10.28
CA ARG A 168 20.93 3.11 -11.06
C ARG A 168 20.93 4.10 -12.24
N PHE A 169 19.79 4.34 -12.88
CA PHE A 169 19.69 5.35 -13.93
C PHE A 169 19.94 6.78 -13.44
N GLY A 170 19.72 7.06 -12.17
CA GLY A 170 20.02 8.36 -11.56
C GLY A 170 21.45 8.49 -11.05
N MET A 171 22.17 7.37 -10.88
CA MET A 171 23.56 7.39 -10.43
C MET A 171 24.50 7.78 -11.57
N ASN A 172 25.43 8.70 -11.29
CA ASN A 172 26.53 8.96 -12.22
C ASN A 172 27.60 7.83 -12.12
N ALA A 173 28.47 7.78 -13.12
CA ALA A 173 29.56 6.80 -13.19
C ALA A 173 30.47 6.74 -11.93
N ASP A 174 30.49 7.82 -11.15
CA ASP A 174 31.30 7.96 -9.94
C ASP A 174 30.66 7.38 -8.68
N GLY A 175 29.42 6.85 -8.76
CA GLY A 175 28.72 6.21 -7.64
C GLY A 175 28.34 7.12 -6.46
N LYS A 176 28.47 8.46 -6.62
CA LYS A 176 28.33 9.43 -5.52
C LYS A 176 26.98 10.14 -5.43
N HIS A 177 26.02 9.84 -6.30
CA HIS A 177 24.77 10.60 -6.37
C HIS A 177 23.55 9.78 -5.95
N ASP A 178 23.52 9.30 -4.72
CA ASP A 178 22.41 8.55 -4.14
C ASP A 178 21.10 9.35 -4.16
N ILE A 179 21.18 10.69 -4.00
CA ILE A 179 20.01 11.58 -4.06
C ILE A 179 19.38 11.57 -5.47
N ALA A 180 20.18 11.60 -6.53
CA ALA A 180 19.66 11.57 -7.89
C ALA A 180 19.03 10.18 -8.19
N GLY A 181 19.65 9.10 -7.73
CA GLY A 181 19.09 7.75 -7.82
C GLY A 181 17.76 7.65 -7.09
N MET A 182 17.69 8.14 -5.86
CA MET A 182 16.46 8.18 -5.06
C MET A 182 15.33 8.95 -5.78
N ARG A 183 15.63 10.09 -6.41
CA ARG A 183 14.65 10.86 -7.19
C ARG A 183 14.09 10.06 -8.36
N GLN A 184 14.89 9.23 -9.04
CA GLN A 184 14.41 8.35 -10.11
C GLN A 184 13.47 7.26 -9.57
N VAL A 185 13.72 6.75 -8.38
CA VAL A 185 12.80 5.81 -7.72
C VAL A 185 11.45 6.46 -7.40
N ILE A 186 11.46 7.72 -6.93
CA ILE A 186 10.22 8.47 -6.69
C ILE A 186 9.44 8.64 -8.00
N VAL A 187 10.12 9.04 -9.10
CA VAL A 187 9.49 9.16 -10.42
C VAL A 187 8.91 7.82 -10.87
N PHE A 188 9.68 6.74 -10.76
CA PHE A 188 9.25 5.39 -11.12
C PHE A 188 7.97 4.98 -10.38
N TYR A 189 7.98 5.07 -9.04
CA TYR A 189 6.81 4.72 -8.25
C TYR A 189 5.63 5.67 -8.50
N SER A 190 5.87 6.96 -8.72
CA SER A 190 4.82 7.93 -9.06
C SER A 190 4.09 7.55 -10.34
N VAL A 191 4.85 7.31 -11.40
CA VAL A 191 4.31 6.95 -12.73
C VAL A 191 3.55 5.64 -12.67
N ILE A 192 4.15 4.58 -12.08
CA ILE A 192 3.52 3.25 -12.05
C ILE A 192 2.27 3.23 -11.16
N THR A 193 2.24 4.04 -10.08
CA THR A 193 1.08 4.13 -9.18
C THR A 193 -0.07 4.87 -9.85
N VAL A 194 0.19 6.00 -10.53
CA VAL A 194 -0.82 6.70 -11.35
C VAL A 194 -1.34 5.80 -12.45
N PHE A 195 -0.44 5.13 -13.18
CA PHE A 195 -0.82 4.21 -14.26
C PHE A 195 -1.69 3.05 -13.74
N SER A 196 -1.35 2.47 -12.59
CA SER A 196 -2.16 1.44 -11.95
C SER A 196 -3.55 1.95 -11.60
N GLY A 197 -3.68 3.19 -11.11
CA GLY A 197 -4.96 3.83 -10.82
C GLY A 197 -5.82 4.01 -12.08
N LEU A 198 -5.21 4.44 -13.18
CA LEU A 198 -5.89 4.57 -14.48
C LEU A 198 -6.32 3.20 -15.02
N LEU A 199 -5.50 2.16 -14.87
CA LEU A 199 -5.87 0.79 -15.27
C LEU A 199 -7.04 0.26 -14.46
N VAL A 200 -7.06 0.47 -13.14
CA VAL A 200 -8.20 0.09 -12.28
C VAL A 200 -9.46 0.84 -12.72
N LEU A 201 -9.34 2.15 -12.98
CA LEU A 201 -10.45 2.96 -13.46
C LEU A 201 -11.01 2.46 -14.79
N TRP A 202 -10.15 2.00 -15.69
CA TRP A 202 -10.55 1.53 -17.02
C TRP A 202 -11.12 0.10 -17.02
N LYS A 203 -10.45 -0.83 -16.32
CA LYS A 203 -10.75 -2.26 -16.38
C LYS A 203 -11.77 -2.73 -15.35
N MET A 204 -11.83 -2.09 -14.19
CA MET A 204 -12.76 -2.49 -13.14
C MET A 204 -14.16 -1.98 -13.46
N ARG A 205 -15.11 -2.89 -13.46
CA ARG A 205 -16.54 -2.57 -13.64
C ARG A 205 -17.19 -2.34 -12.27
N ASP A 206 -18.11 -1.42 -12.23
CA ASP A 206 -18.87 -1.08 -11.00
C ASP A 206 -20.02 -2.10 -10.72
N ASP A 207 -20.03 -3.24 -11.42
CA ASP A 207 -21.04 -4.27 -11.29
C ASP A 207 -21.07 -4.85 -9.87
N GLY A 208 -21.95 -4.34 -9.02
CA GLY A 208 -22.21 -4.82 -7.67
C GLY A 208 -21.48 -4.08 -6.53
N SER A 209 -20.93 -2.91 -6.79
CA SER A 209 -20.35 -2.06 -5.73
C SER A 209 -21.41 -1.45 -4.79
N LYS A 210 -22.68 -1.40 -5.21
CA LYS A 210 -23.78 -1.01 -4.35
C LYS A 210 -24.21 -2.19 -3.50
N ILE A 211 -23.68 -2.27 -2.29
CA ILE A 211 -24.22 -3.15 -1.25
C ILE A 211 -25.66 -2.66 -0.97
N ASP A 212 -26.58 -3.60 -0.89
CA ASP A 212 -27.94 -3.29 -0.44
C ASP A 212 -27.86 -2.53 0.89
N LYS A 213 -28.71 -1.50 1.03
CA LYS A 213 -28.70 -0.67 2.26
C LYS A 213 -28.84 -1.49 3.54
N SER A 214 -29.42 -2.69 3.45
CA SER A 214 -29.56 -3.65 4.54
C SER A 214 -28.26 -4.34 4.97
N GLU A 215 -27.25 -4.39 4.09
CA GLU A 215 -25.96 -5.04 4.36
C GLU A 215 -24.84 -4.03 4.67
N GLN A 216 -25.15 -2.72 4.71
CA GLN A 216 -24.16 -1.69 5.02
C GLN A 216 -23.82 -1.70 6.51
N VAL A 217 -22.51 -1.67 6.81
CA VAL A 217 -22.02 -1.60 8.18
C VAL A 217 -22.53 -0.34 8.89
N THR A 218 -23.13 -0.55 10.04
CA THR A 218 -23.66 0.49 10.93
C THR A 218 -22.73 0.63 12.15
N PHE A 219 -22.69 1.78 12.80
CA PHE A 219 -21.93 1.96 14.05
C PHE A 219 -22.37 0.97 15.16
N LYS A 220 -23.62 0.53 15.15
CA LYS A 220 -24.11 -0.49 16.08
C LYS A 220 -23.45 -1.86 15.86
N ASP A 221 -23.16 -2.19 14.61
CA ASP A 221 -22.50 -3.47 14.25
C ASP A 221 -21.06 -3.49 14.73
N ILE A 222 -20.37 -2.35 14.71
CA ILE A 222 -19.02 -2.20 15.29
C ILE A 222 -19.04 -2.56 16.78
N GLY A 223 -20.02 -2.06 17.55
CA GLY A 223 -20.18 -2.38 18.96
C GLY A 223 -20.43 -3.89 19.21
N THR A 224 -21.16 -4.54 18.31
CA THR A 224 -21.42 -5.99 18.39
C THR A 224 -20.14 -6.79 18.11
N VAL A 225 -19.39 -6.41 17.07
CA VAL A 225 -18.13 -7.04 16.68
C VAL A 225 -17.08 -6.92 17.80
N LEU A 226 -16.96 -5.77 18.45
CA LEU A 226 -16.02 -5.56 19.56
C LEU A 226 -16.33 -6.41 20.80
N ARG A 227 -17.55 -6.93 20.95
CA ARG A 227 -17.93 -7.86 22.03
C ARG A 227 -17.58 -9.31 21.73
N MET A 228 -17.16 -9.64 20.51
CA MET A 228 -16.81 -11.01 20.13
C MET A 228 -15.38 -11.35 20.55
N PRO A 229 -15.14 -12.36 21.43
CA PRO A 229 -13.78 -12.73 21.86
C PRO A 229 -12.84 -13.08 20.72
N ALA A 230 -13.37 -13.71 19.65
CA ALA A 230 -12.60 -14.08 18.47
C ALA A 230 -11.90 -12.88 17.80
N ILE A 231 -12.51 -11.70 17.82
CA ILE A 231 -11.93 -10.47 17.24
C ILE A 231 -10.68 -10.05 17.99
N TRP A 232 -10.68 -10.15 19.31
CA TRP A 232 -9.53 -9.81 20.13
C TRP A 232 -8.37 -10.80 19.97
N ILE A 233 -8.67 -12.10 19.82
CA ILE A 233 -7.65 -13.13 19.54
C ILE A 233 -7.02 -12.87 18.17
N ILE A 234 -7.83 -12.67 17.13
CA ILE A 234 -7.33 -12.35 15.77
C ILE A 234 -6.54 -11.04 15.80
N GLY A 235 -7.05 -10.02 16.50
CA GLY A 235 -6.38 -8.74 16.67
C GLY A 235 -5.01 -8.88 17.33
N LEU A 236 -4.90 -9.67 18.40
CA LEU A 236 -3.64 -9.92 19.11
C LEU A 236 -2.63 -10.65 18.21
N VAL A 237 -3.06 -11.71 17.53
CA VAL A 237 -2.18 -12.46 16.59
C VAL A 237 -1.67 -11.53 15.47
N THR A 238 -2.57 -10.73 14.89
CA THR A 238 -2.21 -9.77 13.85
C THR A 238 -1.25 -8.72 14.40
N PHE A 239 -1.52 -8.17 15.58
CA PHE A 239 -0.64 -7.21 16.26
C PHE A 239 0.76 -7.76 16.46
N CYS A 240 0.91 -8.95 17.04
CA CYS A 240 2.20 -9.58 17.27
C CYS A 240 2.97 -9.79 15.96
N ASN A 241 2.29 -10.27 14.90
CA ASN A 241 2.90 -10.48 13.60
C ASN A 241 3.38 -9.15 12.96
N TYR A 242 2.54 -8.09 13.01
CA TYR A 242 2.91 -6.79 12.47
C TYR A 242 4.01 -6.11 13.27
N VAL A 243 3.99 -6.16 14.60
CA VAL A 243 5.06 -5.62 15.45
C VAL A 243 6.39 -6.24 15.09
N PHE A 244 6.45 -7.57 14.95
CA PHE A 244 7.67 -8.26 14.55
C PHE A 244 8.12 -7.84 13.14
N THR A 245 7.24 -7.93 12.16
CA THR A 245 7.56 -7.64 10.75
C THR A 245 8.01 -6.20 10.54
N LEU A 246 7.27 -5.24 11.12
CA LEU A 246 7.59 -3.82 10.98
C LEU A 246 8.84 -3.44 11.77
N SER A 247 9.07 -4.04 12.94
CA SER A 247 10.31 -3.80 13.68
C SER A 247 11.53 -4.23 12.88
N VAL A 248 11.51 -5.42 12.29
CA VAL A 248 12.59 -5.87 11.41
C VAL A 248 12.75 -4.91 10.22
N TYR A 249 11.65 -4.54 9.55
CA TYR A 249 11.70 -3.67 8.39
C TYR A 249 12.25 -2.27 8.70
N TYR A 250 11.82 -1.65 9.80
CA TYR A 250 12.22 -0.30 10.16
C TYR A 250 13.62 -0.21 10.77
N PHE A 251 14.04 -1.23 11.53
CA PHE A 251 15.32 -1.19 12.24
C PHE A 251 16.47 -1.85 11.48
N THR A 252 16.20 -2.66 10.47
CA THR A 252 17.26 -3.28 9.65
C THR A 252 18.18 -2.24 8.99
N PRO A 253 17.69 -1.18 8.33
CA PRO A 253 18.58 -0.16 7.76
C PRO A 253 19.48 0.50 8.80
N LEU A 254 18.93 0.84 9.97
CA LEU A 254 19.69 1.46 11.07
C LEU A 254 20.75 0.50 11.64
N SER A 255 20.42 -0.78 11.79
CA SER A 255 21.36 -1.80 12.27
C SER A 255 22.50 -2.03 11.28
N LEU A 256 22.24 -2.05 9.98
CA LEU A 256 23.25 -2.22 8.94
C LEU A 256 24.23 -1.04 8.88
N ILE A 257 23.75 0.18 9.13
CA ILE A 257 24.62 1.37 9.22
C ILE A 257 25.62 1.21 10.35
N HIS A 258 25.20 0.77 11.53
CA HIS A 258 26.09 0.54 12.68
C HIS A 258 27.08 -0.62 12.49
N ILE A 259 26.71 -1.63 11.69
CA ILE A 259 27.57 -2.77 11.39
C ILE A 259 28.61 -2.39 10.31
N SER A 260 28.26 -1.56 9.35
CA SER A 260 29.13 -1.14 8.25
C SER A 260 30.08 0.01 8.61
N GLU A 261 29.84 0.75 9.71
CA GLU A 261 30.80 1.67 10.30
C GLU A 261 31.59 0.94 11.40
N PRO A 262 32.73 0.29 11.10
CA PRO A 262 33.65 -0.15 12.16
C PRO A 262 34.09 1.15 12.86
N THR A 263 33.89 1.18 14.17
CA THR A 263 34.35 2.22 15.08
C THR A 263 35.62 2.90 14.57
N ARG A 264 35.50 4.12 14.02
CA ARG A 264 36.65 4.98 13.82
C ARG A 264 37.15 5.37 15.20
N PRO A 265 38.43 5.12 15.52
CA PRO A 265 39.02 5.54 16.78
C PRO A 265 39.02 7.05 16.92
#